data_c1470549c8733cccef98153245b667fa
#
_entry.id   c1470549c8733cccef98153245b667fa
#
_cell.length_a   1.000
_cell.length_b   1.000
_cell.length_c   1.000
_cell.angle_alpha   90.00
_cell.angle_beta   90.00
_cell.angle_gamma   90.00
#
_symmetry.space_group_name_H-M   'P 1'
#
loop_
_entity.id
_entity.type
_entity.pdbx_description
1 polymer ?
#
loop_
_entity_poly.entity_id
_entity_poly.type
_entity_poly.pdbx_seq_one_letter_code
_entity_poly.pdbx_strand_id
1 'polypeptide(L)'
;MKPDELTVFRRKNIGFIFQNYNLIPVLNVLENITLPIELDGKVPDKKFVKEIIEMLGLKEKIYKMPSQLSGGQQQRVAIARALASKPEIILADEPTGNLDSETSEEVLDLLQKTSRRYDQTIVMITHDPHIAAKADRMIKIGDGKIIA
;
A
#
# COMPACT_ATOMS: atom_id res chain seq x y z
N MET A 1 -24.88 -1.07 8.43
CA MET A 1 -24.38 -0.11 7.42
C MET A 1 -24.92 -0.51 6.06
N LYS A 2 -25.51 0.44 5.34
CA LYS A 2 -26.01 0.19 3.98
C LYS A 2 -24.86 -0.01 3.00
N PRO A 3 -25.05 -0.71 1.85
CA PRO A 3 -23.96 -0.95 0.88
C PRO A 3 -23.23 0.32 0.43
N ASP A 4 -23.96 1.39 0.18
CA ASP A 4 -23.37 2.68 -0.24
C ASP A 4 -22.54 3.34 0.88
N GLU A 5 -23.01 3.25 2.13
CA GLU A 5 -22.29 3.74 3.30
C GLU A 5 -21.00 2.94 3.53
N LEU A 6 -21.03 1.63 3.30
CA LEU A 6 -19.85 0.76 3.41
C LEU A 6 -18.79 1.11 2.34
N THR A 7 -19.24 1.41 1.12
CA THR A 7 -18.35 1.83 0.02
C THR A 7 -17.65 3.13 0.36
N VAL A 8 -18.38 4.11 0.87
CA VAL A 8 -17.83 5.41 1.30
C VAL A 8 -16.87 5.23 2.47
N PHE A 9 -17.22 4.38 3.44
CA PHE A 9 -16.36 4.08 4.58
C PHE A 9 -15.03 3.47 4.15
N ARG A 10 -15.05 2.45 3.28
CA ARG A 10 -13.85 1.81 2.73
C ARG A 10 -12.94 2.82 2.02
N ARG A 11 -13.53 3.64 1.16
CA ARG A 11 -12.79 4.64 0.40
C ARG A 11 -12.07 5.66 1.28
N LYS A 12 -12.66 6.03 2.40
CA LYS A 12 -12.11 7.05 3.32
C LYS A 12 -11.08 6.49 4.30
N ASN A 13 -11.27 5.26 4.76
CA ASN A 13 -10.57 4.74 5.93
C ASN A 13 -9.63 3.58 5.64
N ILE A 14 -9.71 2.95 4.47
CA ILE A 14 -8.94 1.75 4.15
C ILE A 14 -8.12 1.96 2.89
N GLY A 15 -6.81 1.75 3.00
CA GLY A 15 -5.90 1.62 1.88
C GLY A 15 -5.66 0.15 1.54
N PHE A 16 -5.46 -0.17 0.27
CA PHE A 16 -5.20 -1.53 -0.19
C PHE A 16 -3.86 -1.63 -0.91
N ILE A 17 -3.10 -2.67 -0.57
CA ILE A 17 -1.86 -3.04 -1.25
C ILE A 17 -1.99 -4.51 -1.68
N PHE A 18 -1.79 -4.76 -2.97
CA PHE A 18 -1.96 -6.09 -3.57
C PHE A 18 -0.64 -6.69 -4.03
N GLN A 19 -0.58 -8.01 -4.12
CA GLN A 19 0.57 -8.75 -4.62
C GLN A 19 0.95 -8.35 -6.06
N ASN A 20 -0.02 -8.13 -6.92
CA ASN A 20 0.16 -7.76 -8.32
C ASN A 20 0.21 -6.24 -8.56
N TYR A 21 0.39 -5.45 -7.49
CA TYR A 21 0.47 -3.99 -7.51
C TYR A 21 -0.82 -3.28 -7.98
N ASN A 22 -1.52 -3.79 -8.97
CA ASN A 22 -2.75 -3.24 -9.56
C ASN A 22 -2.63 -1.76 -9.97
N LEU A 23 -1.49 -1.39 -10.54
CA LEU A 23 -1.30 -0.07 -11.12
C LEU A 23 -2.06 0.05 -12.44
N ILE A 24 -2.54 1.24 -12.73
CA ILE A 24 -3.20 1.53 -14.00
C ILE A 24 -2.11 1.74 -15.07
N PRO A 25 -2.03 0.87 -16.10
CA PRO A 25 -0.88 0.85 -17.03
C PRO A 25 -0.71 2.11 -17.87
N VAL A 26 -1.80 2.83 -18.12
CA VAL A 26 -1.83 4.04 -18.95
C VAL A 26 -1.61 5.33 -18.16
N LEU A 27 -1.44 5.23 -16.84
CA LEU A 27 -1.16 6.34 -15.95
C LEU A 27 0.29 6.28 -15.47
N ASN A 28 0.93 7.45 -15.31
CA ASN A 28 2.26 7.52 -14.72
C ASN A 28 2.22 7.28 -13.19
N VAL A 29 3.39 7.32 -12.55
CA VAL A 29 3.52 7.10 -11.10
C VAL A 29 2.67 8.09 -10.31
N LEU A 30 2.80 9.39 -10.58
CA LEU A 30 2.06 10.44 -9.86
C LEU A 30 0.55 10.28 -10.02
N GLU A 31 0.09 10.03 -11.24
CA GLU A 31 -1.33 9.81 -11.54
C GLU A 31 -1.88 8.58 -10.84
N ASN A 32 -1.13 7.46 -10.79
CA ASN A 32 -1.51 6.28 -10.03
C ASN A 32 -1.66 6.58 -8.53
N ILE A 33 -0.75 7.35 -7.95
CA ILE A 33 -0.76 7.69 -6.53
C ILE A 33 -1.97 8.56 -6.19
N THR A 34 -2.31 9.55 -7.01
CA THR A 34 -3.37 10.53 -6.72
C THR A 34 -4.76 10.08 -7.14
N LEU A 35 -4.86 9.08 -8.02
CA LEU A 35 -6.13 8.62 -8.59
C LEU A 35 -7.24 8.34 -7.57
N PRO A 36 -7.03 7.60 -6.47
CA PRO A 36 -8.11 7.34 -5.52
C PRO A 36 -8.68 8.61 -4.89
N ILE A 37 -7.85 9.63 -4.68
CA ILE A 37 -8.24 10.90 -4.08
C ILE A 37 -9.11 11.68 -5.08
N GLU A 38 -8.68 11.73 -6.34
CA GLU A 38 -9.38 12.41 -7.41
C GLU A 38 -10.71 11.74 -7.74
N LEU A 39 -10.78 10.40 -7.73
CA LEU A 39 -12.02 9.64 -7.89
C LEU A 39 -13.03 9.88 -6.76
N ASP A 40 -12.56 10.24 -5.57
CA ASP A 40 -13.42 10.64 -4.45
C ASP A 40 -13.85 12.14 -4.53
N GLY A 41 -13.54 12.80 -5.64
CA GLY A 41 -13.89 14.20 -5.88
C GLY A 41 -13.06 15.19 -5.04
N LYS A 42 -11.94 14.75 -4.47
CA LYS A 42 -11.06 15.59 -3.65
C LYS A 42 -9.83 16.04 -4.43
N VAL A 43 -9.22 17.10 -3.94
CA VAL A 43 -7.92 17.57 -4.43
C VAL A 43 -6.82 16.94 -3.57
N PRO A 44 -5.80 16.31 -4.18
CA PRO A 44 -4.66 15.77 -3.44
C PRO A 44 -3.94 16.85 -2.63
N ASP A 45 -3.54 16.51 -1.41
CA ASP A 45 -2.65 17.31 -0.60
C ASP A 45 -1.23 17.21 -1.19
N LYS A 46 -0.84 18.21 -1.97
CA LYS A 46 0.43 18.20 -2.72
C LYS A 46 1.65 18.05 -1.82
N LYS A 47 1.64 18.68 -0.65
CA LYS A 47 2.75 18.60 0.31
C LYS A 47 2.89 17.19 0.87
N PHE A 48 1.78 16.58 1.25
CA PHE A 48 1.74 15.21 1.78
C PHE A 48 2.13 14.17 0.72
N VAL A 49 1.59 14.29 -0.49
CA VAL A 49 1.95 13.41 -1.62
C VAL A 49 3.45 13.51 -1.93
N LYS A 50 4.00 14.72 -1.95
CA LYS A 50 5.44 14.93 -2.15
C LYS A 50 6.28 14.25 -1.07
N GLU A 51 5.88 14.38 0.19
CA GLU A 51 6.56 13.74 1.32
C GLU A 51 6.59 12.22 1.18
N ILE A 52 5.45 11.61 0.82
CA ILE A 52 5.37 10.16 0.58
C ILE A 52 6.27 9.73 -0.59
N ILE A 53 6.23 10.45 -1.69
CA ILE A 53 7.07 10.18 -2.87
C ILE A 53 8.56 10.21 -2.51
N GLU A 54 8.98 11.20 -1.75
CA GLU A 54 10.37 11.32 -1.30
C GLU A 54 10.76 10.18 -0.34
N MET A 55 9.89 9.86 0.63
CA MET A 55 10.11 8.78 1.60
C MET A 55 10.25 7.41 0.93
N LEU A 56 9.47 7.15 -0.12
CA LEU A 56 9.49 5.89 -0.86
C LEU A 56 10.52 5.86 -2.00
N GLY A 57 11.35 6.90 -2.12
CA GLY A 57 12.41 6.96 -3.13
C GLY A 57 11.91 7.04 -4.57
N LEU A 58 10.74 7.63 -4.81
CA LEU A 58 10.09 7.69 -6.11
C LEU A 58 10.25 9.04 -6.83
N LYS A 59 10.96 10.00 -6.24
CA LYS A 59 11.06 11.38 -6.73
C LYS A 59 11.43 11.47 -8.22
N GLU A 60 12.44 10.69 -8.63
CA GLU A 60 12.94 10.69 -10.01
C GLU A 60 12.08 9.82 -10.96
N LYS A 61 11.02 9.19 -10.45
CA LYS A 61 10.17 8.24 -11.18
C LYS A 61 8.74 8.72 -11.39
N ILE A 62 8.38 9.91 -10.93
CA ILE A 62 6.97 10.37 -10.89
C ILE A 62 6.28 10.43 -12.25
N TYR A 63 7.03 10.61 -13.34
CA TYR A 63 6.51 10.62 -14.71
C TYR A 63 6.72 9.32 -15.47
N LYS A 64 7.32 8.31 -14.83
CA LYS A 64 7.49 6.97 -15.43
C LYS A 64 6.16 6.23 -15.46
N MET A 65 6.00 5.39 -16.50
CA MET A 65 4.88 4.47 -16.61
C MET A 65 5.17 3.19 -15.83
N PRO A 66 4.15 2.43 -15.37
CA PRO A 66 4.37 1.17 -14.66
C PRO A 66 5.30 0.20 -15.39
N SER A 67 5.20 0.09 -16.71
CA SER A 67 6.05 -0.77 -17.53
C SER A 67 7.56 -0.42 -17.49
N GLN A 68 7.90 0.78 -17.05
CA GLN A 68 9.27 1.28 -16.94
C GLN A 68 9.87 1.08 -15.55
N LEU A 69 9.13 0.45 -14.63
CA LEU A 69 9.50 0.26 -13.23
C LEU A 69 9.82 -1.21 -12.94
N SER A 70 10.77 -1.44 -12.02
CA SER A 70 10.97 -2.77 -11.42
C SER A 70 9.76 -3.18 -10.57
N GLY A 71 9.66 -4.47 -10.22
CA GLY A 71 8.60 -4.95 -9.33
C GLY A 71 8.59 -4.23 -7.97
N GLY A 72 9.76 -4.03 -7.37
CA GLY A 72 9.89 -3.29 -6.11
C GLY A 72 9.46 -1.82 -6.24
N GLN A 73 9.81 -1.16 -7.33
CA GLN A 73 9.37 0.21 -7.61
C GLN A 73 7.86 0.28 -7.81
N GLN A 74 7.26 -0.66 -8.55
CA GLN A 74 5.80 -0.74 -8.71
C GLN A 74 5.10 -0.93 -7.37
N GLN A 75 5.65 -1.77 -6.49
CA GLN A 75 5.09 -1.96 -5.15
C GLN A 75 5.21 -0.71 -4.29
N ARG A 76 6.31 0.03 -4.38
CA ARG A 76 6.45 1.34 -3.71
C ARG A 76 5.39 2.35 -4.20
N VAL A 77 5.06 2.34 -5.49
CA VAL A 77 3.97 3.16 -6.04
C VAL A 77 2.61 2.73 -5.47
N ALA A 78 2.36 1.43 -5.37
CA ALA A 78 1.13 0.89 -4.77
C ALA A 78 1.01 1.29 -3.28
N ILE A 79 2.11 1.27 -2.53
CA ILE A 79 2.18 1.75 -1.15
C ILE A 79 1.88 3.26 -1.09
N ALA A 80 2.52 4.06 -1.93
CA ALA A 80 2.28 5.49 -2.01
C ALA A 80 0.82 5.81 -2.30
N ARG A 81 0.20 5.10 -3.22
CA ARG A 81 -1.23 5.22 -3.54
C ARG A 81 -2.12 4.91 -2.34
N ALA A 82 -1.82 3.84 -1.61
CA ALA A 82 -2.56 3.48 -0.41
C ALA A 82 -2.44 4.56 0.70
N LEU A 83 -1.25 5.12 0.88
CA LEU A 83 -0.96 6.15 1.89
C LEU A 83 -1.55 7.52 1.55
N ALA A 84 -1.62 7.86 0.27
CA ALA A 84 -1.96 9.21 -0.19
C ALA A 84 -3.36 9.66 0.22
N SER A 85 -4.31 8.74 0.40
CA SER A 85 -5.66 9.01 0.90
C SER A 85 -5.75 9.13 2.43
N LYS A 86 -4.62 9.03 3.13
CA LYS A 86 -4.52 9.10 4.61
C LYS A 86 -5.47 8.10 5.32
N PRO A 87 -5.42 6.80 4.99
CA PRO A 87 -6.29 5.82 5.62
C PRO A 87 -5.88 5.56 7.06
N GLU A 88 -6.82 5.10 7.89
CA GLU A 88 -6.51 4.62 9.23
C GLU A 88 -5.96 3.19 9.23
N ILE A 89 -6.41 2.39 8.25
CA ILE A 89 -6.05 0.98 8.10
C ILE A 89 -5.52 0.72 6.70
N ILE A 90 -4.43 -0.04 6.61
CA ILE A 90 -3.91 -0.56 5.35
C ILE A 90 -4.07 -2.08 5.36
N LEU A 91 -4.76 -2.59 4.36
CA LEU A 91 -4.88 -4.02 4.10
C LEU A 91 -3.86 -4.41 3.02
N ALA A 92 -2.91 -5.25 3.38
CA ALA A 92 -1.86 -5.72 2.48
C ALA A 92 -2.01 -7.23 2.24
N ASP A 93 -2.29 -7.61 1.02
CA ASP A 93 -2.45 -9.00 0.60
C ASP A 93 -1.18 -9.47 -0.11
N GLU A 94 -0.36 -10.29 0.58
CA GLU A 94 0.92 -10.80 0.08
C GLU A 94 1.79 -9.70 -0.56
N PRO A 95 2.07 -8.59 0.11
CA PRO A 95 2.64 -7.38 -0.52
C PRO A 95 4.04 -7.58 -1.11
N THR A 96 4.72 -8.66 -0.75
CA THR A 96 6.07 -9.00 -1.23
C THR A 96 6.12 -10.30 -2.02
N GLY A 97 4.96 -10.90 -2.34
CA GLY A 97 4.87 -12.21 -2.96
C GLY A 97 5.53 -12.34 -4.34
N ASN A 98 5.67 -11.23 -5.08
CA ASN A 98 6.30 -11.20 -6.40
C ASN A 98 7.72 -10.59 -6.39
N LEU A 99 8.31 -10.38 -5.22
CA LEU A 99 9.60 -9.73 -5.06
C LEU A 99 10.67 -10.74 -4.60
N ASP A 100 11.94 -10.47 -4.96
CA ASP A 100 13.08 -11.17 -4.38
C ASP A 100 13.24 -10.82 -2.88
N SER A 101 14.08 -11.58 -2.18
CA SER A 101 14.24 -11.44 -0.72
C SER A 101 14.74 -10.07 -0.30
N GLU A 102 15.71 -9.50 -1.00
CA GLU A 102 16.30 -8.20 -0.67
C GLU A 102 15.27 -7.08 -0.86
N THR A 103 14.62 -7.05 -2.01
CA THR A 103 13.56 -6.06 -2.31
C THR A 103 12.37 -6.22 -1.36
N SER A 104 12.02 -7.45 -0.97
CA SER A 104 10.98 -7.73 0.03
C SER A 104 11.29 -7.09 1.38
N GLU A 105 12.52 -7.23 1.86
CA GLU A 105 12.95 -6.61 3.12
C GLU A 105 12.85 -5.08 3.05
N GLU A 106 13.32 -4.47 1.97
CA GLU A 106 13.23 -3.02 1.76
C GLU A 106 11.79 -2.52 1.78
N VAL A 107 10.87 -3.23 1.10
CA VAL A 107 9.45 -2.88 1.03
C VAL A 107 8.78 -3.01 2.41
N LEU A 108 9.09 -4.08 3.16
CA LEU A 108 8.55 -4.27 4.51
C LEU A 108 9.04 -3.19 5.48
N ASP A 109 10.32 -2.83 5.42
CA ASP A 109 10.88 -1.75 6.23
C ASP A 109 10.21 -0.42 5.93
N LEU A 110 9.94 -0.13 4.67
CA LEU A 110 9.20 1.07 4.26
C LEU A 110 7.76 1.06 4.80
N LEU A 111 7.07 -0.06 4.70
CA LEU A 111 5.72 -0.22 5.27
C LEU A 111 5.71 0.03 6.78
N GLN A 112 6.65 -0.54 7.52
CA GLN A 112 6.76 -0.32 8.97
C GLN A 112 7.06 1.14 9.31
N LYS A 113 8.00 1.76 8.61
CA LYS A 113 8.35 3.17 8.82
C LYS A 113 7.16 4.09 8.56
N THR A 114 6.46 3.88 7.46
CA THR A 114 5.30 4.70 7.08
C THR A 114 4.13 4.52 8.05
N SER A 115 3.84 3.30 8.48
CA SER A 115 2.77 3.04 9.45
C SER A 115 3.01 3.72 10.80
N ARG A 116 4.25 3.68 11.29
CA ARG A 116 4.62 4.36 12.53
C ARG A 116 4.56 5.88 12.39
N ARG A 117 5.06 6.41 11.28
CA ARG A 117 5.08 7.85 11.02
C ARG A 117 3.68 8.45 10.93
N TYR A 118 2.74 7.74 10.34
CA TYR A 118 1.37 8.21 10.11
C TYR A 118 0.34 7.59 11.05
N ASP A 119 0.79 6.88 12.08
CA ASP A 119 -0.06 6.22 13.08
C ASP A 119 -1.15 5.34 12.45
N GLN A 120 -0.74 4.49 11.52
CA GLN A 120 -1.64 3.63 10.75
C GLN A 120 -1.54 2.19 11.23
N THR A 121 -2.66 1.47 11.19
CA THR A 121 -2.69 0.02 11.41
C THR A 121 -2.52 -0.71 10.09
N ILE A 122 -1.53 -1.61 10.00
CA ILE A 122 -1.38 -2.51 8.86
C ILE A 122 -1.90 -3.89 9.24
N VAL A 123 -2.82 -4.39 8.44
CA VAL A 123 -3.26 -5.79 8.47
C VAL A 123 -2.71 -6.49 7.24
N MET A 124 -1.78 -7.41 7.45
CA MET A 124 -1.09 -8.10 6.36
C MET A 124 -1.47 -9.57 6.31
N ILE A 125 -1.78 -10.05 5.11
CA ILE A 125 -1.94 -11.48 4.83
C ILE A 125 -0.62 -11.96 4.24
N THR A 126 -0.04 -13.00 4.82
CA THR A 126 1.14 -13.65 4.29
C THR A 126 1.19 -15.12 4.71
N HIS A 127 1.78 -15.96 3.87
CA HIS A 127 2.12 -17.34 4.20
C HIS A 127 3.61 -17.50 4.55
N ASP A 128 4.40 -16.43 4.48
CA ASP A 128 5.82 -16.42 4.81
C ASP A 128 6.00 -16.18 6.33
N PRO A 129 6.56 -17.16 7.06
CA PRO A 129 6.76 -17.04 8.51
C PRO A 129 7.77 -15.95 8.90
N HIS A 130 8.75 -15.64 8.04
CA HIS A 130 9.72 -14.56 8.30
C HIS A 130 9.04 -13.19 8.26
N ILE A 131 8.14 -12.99 7.30
CA ILE A 131 7.36 -11.76 7.18
C ILE A 131 6.39 -11.65 8.35
N ALA A 132 5.68 -12.73 8.67
CA ALA A 132 4.73 -12.76 9.79
C ALA A 132 5.40 -12.42 11.13
N ALA A 133 6.65 -12.86 11.34
CA ALA A 133 7.41 -12.59 12.56
C ALA A 133 7.76 -11.11 12.78
N LYS A 134 7.68 -10.27 11.74
CA LYS A 134 7.93 -8.82 11.84
C LYS A 134 6.74 -8.01 12.35
N ALA A 135 5.56 -8.63 12.44
CA ALA A 135 4.35 -7.99 12.95
C ALA A 135 4.35 -7.91 14.48
N ASP A 136 3.71 -6.87 15.01
CA ASP A 136 3.52 -6.72 16.46
C ASP A 136 2.59 -7.82 17.01
N ARG A 137 1.68 -8.33 16.18
CA ARG A 137 0.75 -9.40 16.51
C ARG A 137 0.52 -10.30 15.29
N MET A 138 0.46 -11.60 15.52
CA MET A 138 0.17 -12.60 14.50
C MET A 138 -1.07 -13.40 14.86
N ILE A 139 -1.93 -13.63 13.86
CA ILE A 139 -3.11 -14.47 13.96
C ILE A 139 -2.97 -15.58 12.89
N LYS A 140 -3.06 -16.83 13.31
CA LYS A 140 -3.08 -17.96 12.38
C LYS A 140 -4.51 -18.39 12.09
N ILE A 141 -4.80 -18.57 10.81
CA ILE A 141 -6.11 -19.02 10.32
C ILE A 141 -5.92 -20.35 9.60
N GLY A 142 -6.75 -21.32 9.93
CA GLY A 142 -6.84 -22.62 9.25
C GLY A 142 -8.30 -23.02 9.10
N ASP A 143 -8.70 -23.49 7.91
CA ASP A 143 -10.06 -23.93 7.60
C ASP A 143 -11.14 -22.90 7.97
N GLY A 144 -10.85 -21.61 7.76
CA GLY A 144 -11.76 -20.52 8.07
C GLY A 144 -11.92 -20.19 9.56
N LYS A 145 -11.07 -20.74 10.43
CA LYS A 145 -11.09 -20.51 11.88
C LYS A 145 -9.74 -20.00 12.38
N ILE A 146 -9.77 -19.19 13.42
CA ILE A 146 -8.57 -18.79 14.14
C ILE A 146 -8.06 -20.01 14.93
N ILE A 147 -6.79 -20.38 14.72
CA ILE A 147 -6.16 -21.54 15.37
C ILE A 147 -5.00 -21.16 16.31
N ALA A 148 -4.52 -19.92 16.22
CA ALA A 148 -3.52 -19.37 17.14
C ALA A 148 -3.52 -17.83 17.11
#